data_4a5ca04897e7a73738e6040ac666df36
#
_entry.id   4a5ca04897e7a73738e6040ac666df36
#
_cell.length_a   1.000
_cell.length_b   1.000
_cell.length_c   1.000
_cell.angle_alpha   90.00
_cell.angle_beta   90.00
_cell.angle_gamma   90.00
#
_symmetry.space_group_name_H-M   'P 1'
#
loop_
_entity.id
_entity.type
_entity.pdbx_description
1 polymer ?
#
loop_
_entity_poly.entity_id
_entity_poly.type
_entity_poly.pdbx_seq_one_letter_code
_entity_poly.pdbx_strand_id
1 'polypeptide(L)'
;PLYDKAHLLRIVEETDDYDELNAFFNDRKVNSLLYAIAMSENVSSNDVPFGIIKKIIGNTGGVVMDSCGNYLFRDRPNTVRIFMHADKNIRIENIMKYLGISKEQAEKEIETEDSKRYEFHKYYTNEIWGMSNGYELCLDEGILGIDGCVKMILDYLKIRNLI
;
A
#
# COMPACT_ATOMS: atom_id res chain seq x y z
N PRO A 1 15.49 5.40 -1.90
CA PRO A 1 14.51 6.19 -1.12
C PRO A 1 13.27 5.37 -0.76
N LEU A 2 12.56 5.82 0.30
CA LEU A 2 11.27 5.31 0.71
C LEU A 2 10.19 6.29 0.22
N TYR A 3 9.19 5.79 -0.48
CA TYR A 3 8.04 6.55 -0.97
C TYR A 3 6.77 6.08 -0.26
N ASP A 4 6.41 6.73 0.83
CA ASP A 4 5.12 6.62 1.49
C ASP A 4 4.23 7.83 1.16
N LYS A 5 2.99 7.80 1.65
CA LYS A 5 2.03 8.90 1.47
C LYS A 5 2.61 10.28 1.84
N ALA A 6 3.24 10.38 3.01
CA ALA A 6 3.74 11.66 3.51
C ALA A 6 4.90 12.18 2.65
N HIS A 7 5.79 11.29 2.21
CA HIS A 7 6.90 11.65 1.33
C HIS A 7 6.39 12.09 -0.06
N LEU A 8 5.46 11.34 -0.64
CA LEU A 8 4.89 11.67 -1.95
C LEU A 8 4.19 13.04 -1.94
N LEU A 9 3.37 13.32 -0.91
CA LEU A 9 2.71 14.63 -0.77
C LEU A 9 3.70 15.77 -0.60
N ARG A 10 4.77 15.56 0.16
CA ARG A 10 5.82 16.58 0.35
C ARG A 10 6.57 16.91 -0.95
N ILE A 11 6.77 15.93 -1.84
CA ILE A 11 7.43 16.19 -3.13
C ILE A 11 6.61 17.11 -4.03
N VAL A 12 5.29 17.02 -3.95
CA VAL A 12 4.38 17.82 -4.80
C VAL A 12 3.80 19.05 -4.10
N GLU A 13 4.19 19.35 -2.86
CA GLU A 13 3.58 20.37 -1.99
C GLU A 13 3.46 21.76 -2.65
N GLU A 14 4.42 22.11 -3.50
CA GLU A 14 4.43 23.39 -4.22
C GLU A 14 4.12 23.25 -5.73
N THR A 15 3.46 22.16 -6.13
CA THR A 15 3.10 21.91 -7.54
C THR A 15 1.60 21.79 -7.74
N ASP A 16 1.15 21.92 -8.98
CA ASP A 16 -0.26 21.72 -9.36
C ASP A 16 -0.75 20.26 -9.13
N ASP A 17 0.16 19.32 -8.95
CA ASP A 17 -0.13 17.92 -8.68
C ASP A 17 -0.58 17.67 -7.22
N TYR A 18 -0.43 18.64 -6.30
CA TYR A 18 -0.70 18.46 -4.86
C TYR A 18 -2.16 18.13 -4.55
N ASP A 19 -3.08 18.92 -5.08
CA ASP A 19 -4.51 18.74 -4.78
C ASP A 19 -5.03 17.40 -5.26
N GLU A 20 -4.60 16.93 -6.43
CA GLU A 20 -4.97 15.64 -6.99
C GLU A 20 -4.42 14.49 -6.13
N LEU A 21 -3.13 14.54 -5.79
CA LEU A 21 -2.50 13.49 -4.99
C LEU A 21 -3.01 13.50 -3.55
N ASN A 22 -3.29 14.68 -2.98
CA ASN A 22 -3.89 14.80 -1.66
C ASN A 22 -5.32 14.26 -1.63
N ALA A 23 -6.12 14.51 -2.67
CA ALA A 23 -7.45 13.93 -2.81
C ALA A 23 -7.37 12.40 -2.90
N PHE A 24 -6.48 11.86 -3.71
CA PHE A 24 -6.24 10.43 -3.84
C PHE A 24 -5.97 9.75 -2.48
N PHE A 25 -5.10 10.33 -1.66
CA PHE A 25 -4.75 9.74 -0.36
C PHE A 25 -5.77 9.99 0.76
N ASN A 26 -6.55 11.06 0.66
CA ASN A 26 -7.48 11.49 1.71
C ASN A 26 -8.95 11.33 1.32
N ASP A 27 -9.23 10.80 0.13
CA ASP A 27 -10.61 10.64 -0.32
C ASP A 27 -11.36 9.68 0.60
N ARG A 28 -12.18 10.28 1.47
CA ARG A 28 -13.11 9.57 2.37
C ARG A 28 -14.36 9.08 1.62
N LYS A 29 -14.42 9.29 0.31
CA LYS A 29 -15.61 9.03 -0.52
C LYS A 29 -15.71 7.60 -1.04
N VAL A 30 -14.99 6.67 -0.46
CA VAL A 30 -15.36 5.26 -0.63
C VAL A 30 -16.61 4.98 0.22
N ASN A 31 -17.66 5.76 -0.02
CA ASN A 31 -19.00 5.43 0.41
C ASN A 31 -19.52 4.33 -0.50
N SER A 32 -20.09 3.27 0.07
CA SER A 32 -20.60 2.09 -0.65
C SER A 32 -21.49 2.41 -1.87
N LEU A 33 -22.20 3.54 -1.84
CA LEU A 33 -23.04 3.99 -2.94
C LEU A 33 -22.24 4.60 -4.10
N LEU A 34 -21.23 5.42 -3.82
CA LEU A 34 -20.33 5.98 -4.84
C LEU A 34 -19.43 4.90 -5.45
N TYR A 35 -19.02 3.91 -4.64
CA TYR A 35 -18.35 2.72 -5.12
C TYR A 35 -19.19 1.94 -6.12
N ALA A 36 -20.48 1.73 -5.84
CA ALA A 36 -21.40 1.06 -6.76
C ALA A 36 -21.61 1.84 -8.06
N ILE A 37 -21.65 3.17 -8.00
CA ILE A 37 -21.79 4.06 -9.18
C ILE A 37 -20.48 4.05 -10.01
N ALA A 38 -19.32 4.18 -9.37
CA ALA A 38 -18.03 4.15 -10.04
C ALA A 38 -17.73 2.80 -10.71
N MET A 39 -18.23 1.68 -10.15
CA MET A 39 -18.15 0.36 -10.78
C MET A 39 -19.08 0.19 -11.98
N SER A 40 -20.16 0.98 -12.09
CA SER A 40 -21.08 0.94 -13.22
C SER A 40 -20.63 1.78 -14.42
N GLU A 41 -19.76 2.76 -14.18
CA GLU A 41 -19.18 3.61 -15.21
C GLU A 41 -17.68 3.27 -15.34
N ASN A 42 -17.23 2.85 -16.53
CA ASN A 42 -15.81 2.66 -16.86
C ASN A 42 -15.07 4.02 -16.83
N VAL A 43 -14.92 4.63 -15.65
CA VAL A 43 -14.26 5.93 -15.52
C VAL A 43 -12.78 5.71 -15.25
N SER A 44 -11.97 6.09 -16.22
CA SER A 44 -10.50 6.15 -16.17
C SER A 44 -9.96 7.26 -15.25
N SER A 45 -10.69 7.67 -14.21
CA SER A 45 -10.27 8.73 -13.28
C SER A 45 -9.06 8.35 -12.40
N ASN A 46 -8.67 7.08 -12.40
CA ASN A 46 -7.54 6.58 -11.61
C ASN A 46 -6.18 6.84 -12.28
N ASP A 47 -6.17 7.24 -13.55
CA ASP A 47 -4.92 7.39 -14.30
C ASP A 47 -4.11 8.61 -13.84
N VAL A 48 -4.74 9.67 -13.36
CA VAL A 48 -4.05 10.91 -12.98
C VAL A 48 -3.17 10.73 -11.75
N PRO A 49 -3.69 10.31 -10.56
CA PRO A 49 -2.85 10.12 -9.38
C PRO A 49 -1.77 9.05 -9.59
N PHE A 50 -2.07 7.99 -10.33
CA PHE A 50 -1.08 6.98 -10.68
C PHE A 50 0.00 7.53 -11.62
N GLY A 51 -0.36 8.41 -12.56
CA GLY A 51 0.58 9.13 -13.41
C GLY A 51 1.53 10.01 -12.61
N ILE A 52 1.02 10.75 -11.63
CA ILE A 52 1.82 11.58 -10.72
C ILE A 52 2.82 10.71 -9.94
N ILE A 53 2.38 9.62 -9.31
CA ILE A 53 3.25 8.72 -8.55
C ILE A 53 4.33 8.11 -9.46
N LYS A 54 3.98 7.67 -10.67
CA LYS A 54 4.95 7.14 -11.65
C LYS A 54 5.98 8.19 -12.04
N LYS A 55 5.56 9.44 -12.25
CA LYS A 55 6.43 10.58 -12.58
C LYS A 55 7.43 10.88 -11.45
N ILE A 56 6.96 10.91 -10.19
CA ILE A 56 7.80 11.15 -9.01
C ILE A 56 8.86 10.06 -8.86
N ILE A 57 8.46 8.80 -8.94
CA ILE A 57 9.37 7.65 -8.75
C ILE A 57 10.29 7.51 -9.97
N GLY A 58 9.82 7.87 -11.16
CA GLY A 58 10.60 7.84 -12.39
C GLY A 58 11.28 6.50 -12.61
N ASN A 59 12.58 6.56 -13.00
CA ASN A 59 13.42 5.37 -13.18
C ASN A 59 14.34 5.09 -11.98
N THR A 60 14.17 5.81 -10.88
CA THR A 60 14.97 5.59 -9.66
C THR A 60 14.53 4.31 -8.96
N GLY A 61 15.45 3.66 -8.28
CA GLY A 61 15.14 2.56 -7.38
C GLY A 61 14.57 3.09 -6.06
N GLY A 62 13.78 2.27 -5.35
CA GLY A 62 13.26 2.66 -4.05
C GLY A 62 12.23 1.67 -3.51
N VAL A 63 11.76 1.94 -2.31
CA VAL A 63 10.68 1.20 -1.67
C VAL A 63 9.42 2.05 -1.73
N VAL A 64 8.36 1.51 -2.32
CA VAL A 64 7.04 2.16 -2.39
C VAL A 64 6.13 1.47 -1.39
N MET A 65 5.63 2.22 -0.42
CA MET A 65 4.72 1.70 0.59
C MET A 65 3.27 2.12 0.29
N ASP A 66 2.36 1.17 0.41
CA ASP A 66 0.93 1.36 0.14
C ASP A 66 0.66 1.89 -1.29
N SER A 67 -0.22 2.86 -1.46
CA SER A 67 -0.46 3.59 -2.72
C SER A 67 -0.74 2.69 -3.94
N CYS A 68 -1.26 1.48 -3.74
CA CYS A 68 -1.47 0.47 -4.78
C CYS A 68 -0.18 0.14 -5.58
N GLY A 69 1.00 0.24 -4.94
CA GLY A 69 2.29 0.06 -5.59
C GLY A 69 2.44 -1.29 -6.31
N ASN A 70 1.89 -2.36 -5.74
CA ASN A 70 1.87 -3.69 -6.37
C ASN A 70 1.13 -3.70 -7.72
N TYR A 71 0.04 -2.96 -7.85
CA TYR A 71 -0.70 -2.79 -9.10
C TYR A 71 0.00 -1.82 -10.04
N LEU A 72 0.42 -0.68 -9.52
CA LEU A 72 0.97 0.43 -10.29
C LEU A 72 2.26 0.07 -11.03
N PHE A 73 3.11 -0.76 -10.42
CA PHE A 73 4.42 -1.15 -10.96
C PHE A 73 4.50 -2.62 -11.39
N ARG A 74 3.38 -3.32 -11.54
CA ARG A 74 3.34 -4.75 -11.88
C ARG A 74 4.06 -5.10 -13.19
N ASP A 75 4.00 -4.21 -14.16
CA ASP A 75 4.60 -4.42 -15.49
C ASP A 75 6.00 -3.80 -15.61
N ARG A 76 6.52 -3.20 -14.52
CA ARG A 76 7.84 -2.59 -14.51
C ARG A 76 8.91 -3.66 -14.28
N PRO A 77 9.91 -3.77 -15.16
CA PRO A 77 11.07 -4.63 -14.92
C PRO A 77 11.76 -4.27 -13.59
N ASN A 78 12.34 -5.25 -12.94
CA ASN A 78 13.08 -5.06 -11.68
C ASN A 78 12.23 -4.55 -10.51
N THR A 79 10.92 -4.79 -10.54
CA THR A 79 10.03 -4.58 -9.41
C THR A 79 9.80 -5.89 -8.67
N VAL A 80 9.76 -5.83 -7.35
CA VAL A 80 9.35 -6.93 -6.47
C VAL A 80 8.17 -6.46 -5.64
N ARG A 81 7.06 -7.19 -5.73
CA ARG A 81 5.82 -6.89 -5.01
C ARG A 81 5.75 -7.76 -3.76
N ILE A 82 5.67 -7.12 -2.61
CA ILE A 82 5.75 -7.78 -1.31
C ILE A 82 4.51 -7.45 -0.50
N PHE A 83 3.90 -8.48 0.08
CA PHE A 83 2.84 -8.33 1.07
C PHE A 83 3.34 -8.80 2.43
N MET A 84 3.21 -7.94 3.43
CA MET A 84 3.55 -8.24 4.82
C MET A 84 2.27 -8.50 5.59
N HIS A 85 2.24 -9.57 6.36
CA HIS A 85 1.10 -9.90 7.23
C HIS A 85 1.58 -10.49 8.57
N ALA A 86 0.68 -10.57 9.53
CA ALA A 86 0.88 -11.30 10.77
C ALA A 86 -0.48 -11.76 11.32
N ASP A 87 -0.45 -12.74 12.23
CA ASP A 87 -1.63 -13.16 12.99
C ASP A 87 -2.29 -11.98 13.69
N LYS A 88 -3.64 -11.99 13.75
CA LYS A 88 -4.41 -10.89 14.36
C LYS A 88 -3.97 -10.59 15.80
N ASN A 89 -3.71 -11.61 16.61
CA ASN A 89 -3.32 -11.41 18.01
C ASN A 89 -1.94 -10.73 18.11
N ILE A 90 -0.98 -11.12 17.28
CA ILE A 90 0.35 -10.49 17.23
C ILE A 90 0.21 -9.02 16.82
N ARG A 91 -0.60 -8.72 15.82
CA ARG A 91 -0.89 -7.35 15.39
C ARG A 91 -1.51 -6.52 16.51
N ILE A 92 -2.47 -7.08 17.24
CA ILE A 92 -3.10 -6.43 18.40
C ILE A 92 -2.05 -6.09 19.47
N GLU A 93 -1.22 -7.05 19.85
CA GLU A 93 -0.15 -6.81 20.83
C GLU A 93 0.82 -5.73 20.39
N ASN A 94 1.21 -5.72 19.11
CA ASN A 94 2.11 -4.72 18.56
C ASN A 94 1.49 -3.32 18.59
N ILE A 95 0.22 -3.17 18.18
CA ILE A 95 -0.50 -1.89 18.22
C ILE A 95 -0.72 -1.39 19.64
N MET A 96 -1.08 -2.29 20.58
CA MET A 96 -1.18 -1.94 22.01
C MET A 96 0.13 -1.36 22.55
N LYS A 97 1.24 -2.00 22.23
CA LYS A 97 2.58 -1.54 22.67
C LYS A 97 2.98 -0.22 22.01
N TYR A 98 2.71 -0.09 20.72
CA TYR A 98 3.12 1.09 19.96
C TYR A 98 2.32 2.33 20.30
N LEU A 99 0.99 2.21 20.44
CA LEU A 99 0.08 3.33 20.70
C LEU A 99 -0.25 3.52 22.20
N GLY A 100 0.07 2.55 23.07
CA GLY A 100 -0.28 2.61 24.49
C GLY A 100 -1.80 2.53 24.75
N ILE A 101 -2.53 1.78 23.94
CA ILE A 101 -4.01 1.67 23.99
C ILE A 101 -4.47 0.31 24.48
N SER A 102 -5.78 0.20 24.82
CA SER A 102 -6.37 -1.06 25.26
C SER A 102 -6.49 -2.08 24.12
N LYS A 103 -6.71 -3.35 24.46
CA LYS A 103 -6.92 -4.42 23.48
C LYS A 103 -8.11 -4.13 22.56
N GLU A 104 -9.24 -3.71 23.12
CA GLU A 104 -10.45 -3.39 22.37
C GLU A 104 -10.24 -2.22 21.41
N GLN A 105 -9.44 -1.22 21.83
CA GLN A 105 -9.07 -0.10 20.98
C GLN A 105 -8.15 -0.56 19.83
N ALA A 106 -7.18 -1.43 20.12
CA ALA A 106 -6.25 -1.97 19.13
C ALA A 106 -6.98 -2.86 18.10
N GLU A 107 -7.92 -3.69 18.54
CA GLU A 107 -8.76 -4.51 17.63
C GLU A 107 -9.56 -3.62 16.67
N LYS A 108 -10.22 -2.59 17.20
CA LYS A 108 -11.00 -1.65 16.40
C LYS A 108 -10.13 -0.87 15.41
N GLU A 109 -8.95 -0.45 15.83
CA GLU A 109 -8.00 0.25 14.96
C GLU A 109 -7.56 -0.62 13.80
N ILE A 110 -7.19 -1.88 14.06
CA ILE A 110 -6.81 -2.84 13.03
C ILE A 110 -7.94 -3.08 12.03
N GLU A 111 -9.16 -3.34 12.52
CA GLU A 111 -10.31 -3.57 11.66
C GLU A 111 -10.64 -2.35 10.79
N THR A 112 -10.52 -1.16 11.35
CA THR A 112 -10.75 0.10 10.65
C THR A 112 -9.71 0.32 9.55
N GLU A 113 -8.42 0.15 9.86
CA GLU A 113 -7.34 0.37 8.89
C GLU A 113 -7.31 -0.71 7.80
N ASP A 114 -7.57 -1.98 8.14
CA ASP A 114 -7.64 -3.05 7.15
C ASP A 114 -8.83 -2.85 6.20
N SER A 115 -9.98 -2.44 6.71
CA SER A 115 -11.15 -2.11 5.88
C SER A 115 -10.85 -0.95 4.92
N LYS A 116 -10.21 0.12 5.42
CA LYS A 116 -9.80 1.25 4.59
C LYS A 116 -8.85 0.84 3.47
N ARG A 117 -7.83 0.02 3.78
CA ARG A 117 -6.87 -0.47 2.78
C ARG A 117 -7.54 -1.37 1.75
N TYR A 118 -8.40 -2.29 2.21
CA TYR A 118 -9.15 -3.16 1.32
C TYR A 118 -10.03 -2.36 0.34
N GLU A 119 -10.83 -1.41 0.86
CA GLU A 119 -11.73 -0.59 0.07
C GLU A 119 -10.97 0.30 -0.90
N PHE A 120 -9.89 0.96 -0.43
CA PHE A 120 -9.02 1.79 -1.25
C PHE A 120 -8.41 0.99 -2.41
N HIS A 121 -7.80 -0.15 -2.11
CA HIS A 121 -7.16 -0.99 -3.12
C HIS A 121 -8.21 -1.51 -4.13
N LYS A 122 -9.36 -1.97 -3.64
CA LYS A 122 -10.45 -2.45 -4.49
C LYS A 122 -10.99 -1.36 -5.40
N TYR A 123 -11.16 -0.15 -4.88
CA TYR A 123 -11.67 1.00 -5.64
C TYR A 123 -10.72 1.38 -6.77
N TYR A 124 -9.43 1.51 -6.49
CA TYR A 124 -8.45 2.01 -7.46
C TYR A 124 -7.93 0.94 -8.42
N THR A 125 -7.96 -0.34 -8.06
CA THR A 125 -7.34 -1.41 -8.85
C THR A 125 -8.32 -2.47 -9.34
N ASN A 126 -9.51 -2.51 -8.78
CA ASN A 126 -10.47 -3.60 -8.91
C ASN A 126 -9.92 -4.98 -8.48
N GLU A 127 -8.82 -5.01 -7.75
CA GLU A 127 -8.18 -6.22 -7.20
C GLU A 127 -8.47 -6.35 -5.70
N ILE A 128 -8.29 -7.55 -5.16
CA ILE A 128 -8.44 -7.83 -3.72
C ILE A 128 -7.09 -7.58 -3.03
N TRP A 129 -7.08 -6.65 -2.07
CA TRP A 129 -5.90 -6.39 -1.25
C TRP A 129 -5.43 -7.63 -0.49
N GLY A 130 -4.12 -7.92 -0.51
CA GLY A 130 -3.55 -9.08 0.15
C GLY A 130 -3.74 -10.42 -0.57
N MET A 131 -4.38 -10.44 -1.74
CA MET A 131 -4.48 -11.65 -2.53
C MET A 131 -3.12 -12.05 -3.09
N SER A 132 -2.67 -13.27 -2.78
CA SER A 132 -1.29 -13.73 -3.03
C SER A 132 -0.84 -13.64 -4.49
N ASN A 133 -1.74 -13.73 -5.46
CA ASN A 133 -1.41 -13.59 -6.89
C ASN A 133 -1.02 -12.14 -7.29
N GLY A 134 -1.26 -11.16 -6.43
CA GLY A 134 -0.83 -9.77 -6.61
C GLY A 134 0.61 -9.50 -6.17
N TYR A 135 1.31 -10.50 -5.61
CA TYR A 135 2.63 -10.31 -4.97
C TYR A 135 3.58 -11.46 -5.31
N GLU A 136 4.89 -11.21 -5.36
CA GLU A 136 5.92 -12.24 -5.48
C GLU A 136 6.27 -12.86 -4.13
N LEU A 137 6.19 -12.06 -3.05
CA LEU A 137 6.43 -12.52 -1.68
C LEU A 137 5.26 -12.15 -0.78
N CYS A 138 4.77 -13.12 -0.01
CA CYS A 138 3.85 -12.89 1.10
C CYS A 138 4.57 -13.37 2.36
N LEU A 139 4.93 -12.46 3.26
CA LEU A 139 5.78 -12.76 4.42
C LEU A 139 5.01 -12.57 5.72
N ASP A 140 5.05 -13.59 6.56
CA ASP A 140 4.50 -13.55 7.91
C ASP A 140 5.53 -12.95 8.88
N GLU A 141 5.37 -11.65 9.16
CA GLU A 141 6.23 -10.92 10.08
C GLU A 141 6.07 -11.40 11.53
N GLY A 142 4.89 -11.93 11.88
CA GLY A 142 4.67 -12.51 13.20
C GLY A 142 5.52 -13.75 13.47
N ILE A 143 5.87 -14.51 12.44
CA ILE A 143 6.73 -15.71 12.54
C ILE A 143 8.20 -15.33 12.34
N LEU A 144 8.49 -14.53 11.32
CA LEU A 144 9.86 -14.23 10.90
C LEU A 144 10.51 -13.11 11.70
N GLY A 145 9.70 -12.22 12.28
CA GLY A 145 10.16 -10.94 12.77
C GLY A 145 10.64 -10.01 11.64
N ILE A 146 10.88 -8.75 11.98
CA ILE A 146 11.33 -7.74 11.01
C ILE A 146 12.65 -8.16 10.35
N ASP A 147 13.65 -8.57 11.14
CA ASP A 147 14.98 -8.97 10.61
C ASP A 147 14.90 -10.19 9.70
N GLY A 148 14.05 -11.15 10.02
CA GLY A 148 13.80 -12.33 9.19
C GLY A 148 13.17 -11.95 7.86
N CYS A 149 12.18 -11.07 7.87
CA CYS A 149 11.56 -10.55 6.65
C CYS A 149 12.56 -9.79 5.78
N VAL A 150 13.37 -8.91 6.38
CA VAL A 150 14.41 -8.16 5.66
C VAL A 150 15.40 -9.13 5.00
N LYS A 151 15.84 -10.16 5.72
CA LYS A 151 16.74 -11.18 5.18
C LYS A 151 16.12 -11.90 3.98
N MET A 152 14.88 -12.36 4.10
CA MET A 152 14.16 -13.03 3.01
C MET A 152 14.03 -12.14 1.77
N ILE A 153 13.71 -10.87 1.96
CA ILE A 153 13.62 -9.89 0.87
C ILE A 153 14.97 -9.73 0.19
N LEU A 154 16.05 -9.51 0.95
CA LEU A 154 17.39 -9.33 0.39
C LEU A 154 17.86 -10.59 -0.36
N ASP A 155 17.64 -11.77 0.16
CA ASP A 155 18.00 -13.03 -0.50
C ASP A 155 17.18 -13.22 -1.79
N TYR A 156 15.90 -12.87 -1.80
CA TYR A 156 15.08 -12.88 -3.01
C TYR A 156 15.59 -11.90 -4.07
N LEU A 157 15.98 -10.68 -3.68
CA LEU A 157 16.56 -9.69 -4.60
C LEU A 157 17.87 -10.17 -5.22
N LYS A 158 18.71 -10.85 -4.44
CA LYS A 158 19.96 -11.49 -4.94
C LYS A 158 19.66 -12.60 -5.94
N ILE A 159 18.72 -13.50 -5.63
CA ILE A 159 18.30 -14.58 -6.54
C ILE A 159 17.80 -14.03 -7.87
N ARG A 160 17.10 -12.88 -7.83
CA ARG A 160 16.60 -12.16 -8.99
C ARG A 160 17.68 -11.31 -9.70
N ASN A 161 18.92 -11.24 -9.20
CA ASN A 161 20.01 -10.36 -9.67
C ASN A 161 19.60 -8.87 -9.70
N LEU A 162 18.88 -8.42 -8.69
CA LEU A 162 18.45 -7.03 -8.54
C LEU A 162 19.38 -6.22 -7.63
N ILE A 163 20.19 -6.88 -6.85
CA ILE A 163 21.27 -6.33 -6.00
C ILE A 163 22.47 -7.26 -6.02
#